data_1e07aea27cd904f8077a30472da776ad
#
_entry.id   1e07aea27cd904f8077a30472da776ad
#
_cell.length_a   1.000
_cell.length_b   1.000
_cell.length_c   1.000
_cell.angle_alpha   90.00
_cell.angle_beta   90.00
_cell.angle_gamma   90.00
#
_symmetry.space_group_name_H-M   'P 1'
#
loop_
_entity.id
_entity.type
_entity.pdbx_description
1 polymer ?
#
loop_
_entity_poly.entity_id
_entity_poly.type
_entity_poly.pdbx_seq_one_letter_code
_entity_poly.pdbx_strand_id
1 'polypeptide(L)'
;MELEEKIKELIISSLELEDITTNDIKDEEALFGDGLGLDSIDALELGMALKKEFDVTFSKNKDENKKYFYSVKTIADFIRTQKNGK
;
A
#
# COMPACT_ATOMS: atom_id res chain seq x y z
N MET A 1 -8.13 -6.23 10.58
CA MET A 1 -8.00 -7.33 9.62
C MET A 1 -6.54 -7.60 9.38
N GLU A 2 -6.19 -8.88 9.22
CA GLU A 2 -4.79 -9.27 9.10
C GLU A 2 -4.09 -8.67 7.89
N LEU A 3 -4.76 -8.66 6.75
CA LEU A 3 -4.14 -8.15 5.53
C LEU A 3 -3.81 -6.67 5.65
N GLU A 4 -4.75 -5.90 6.16
CA GLU A 4 -4.53 -4.46 6.35
C GLU A 4 -3.38 -4.22 7.32
N GLU A 5 -3.30 -5.00 8.39
CA GLU A 5 -2.20 -4.87 9.34
C GLU A 5 -0.84 -5.16 8.69
N LYS A 6 -0.78 -6.21 7.89
CA LYS A 6 0.45 -6.56 7.18
C LYS A 6 0.86 -5.46 6.21
N ILE A 7 -0.11 -4.85 5.53
CA ILE A 7 0.18 -3.75 4.62
C ILE A 7 0.74 -2.56 5.39
N LYS A 8 0.15 -2.25 6.55
CA LYS A 8 0.63 -1.15 7.38
C LYS A 8 2.06 -1.40 7.84
N GLU A 9 2.35 -2.62 8.30
CA GLU A 9 3.69 -2.98 8.72
C GLU A 9 4.67 -2.87 7.56
N LEU A 10 4.25 -3.30 6.39
CA LEU A 10 5.09 -3.25 5.21
C LEU A 10 5.39 -1.81 4.79
N ILE A 11 4.39 -0.94 4.87
CA ILE A 11 4.59 0.47 4.58
C ILE A 11 5.64 1.07 5.50
N ILE A 12 5.49 0.82 6.79
CA ILE A 12 6.43 1.35 7.79
C ILE A 12 7.83 0.80 7.55
N SER A 13 7.94 -0.49 7.32
CA SER A 13 9.22 -1.14 7.11
C SER A 13 9.90 -0.71 5.81
N SER A 14 9.14 -0.68 4.71
CA SER A 14 9.68 -0.38 3.40
C SER A 14 10.13 1.07 3.28
N LEU A 15 9.40 1.98 3.92
CA LEU A 15 9.67 3.40 3.82
C LEU A 15 10.39 3.94 5.05
N GLU A 16 10.77 3.05 5.95
CA GLU A 16 11.54 3.39 7.15
C GLU A 16 10.90 4.51 7.96
N LEU A 17 9.61 4.38 8.21
CA LEU A 17 8.84 5.37 8.95
C LEU A 17 8.97 5.11 10.45
N GLU A 18 9.98 5.69 11.07
CA GLU A 18 10.31 5.38 12.45
C GLU A 18 9.35 5.97 13.47
N ASP A 19 8.72 7.09 13.12
CA ASP A 19 7.84 7.80 14.06
C ASP A 19 6.39 7.38 13.94
N ILE A 20 6.09 6.39 13.11
CA ILE A 20 4.72 5.97 12.83
C ILE A 20 4.56 4.49 13.16
N THR A 21 3.46 4.16 13.82
CA THR A 21 3.11 2.75 14.10
C THR A 21 1.90 2.36 13.27
N THR A 22 1.56 1.07 13.28
CA THR A 22 0.39 0.61 12.54
C THR A 22 -0.88 1.27 13.04
N ASN A 23 -0.94 1.64 14.32
CA ASN A 23 -2.10 2.32 14.87
C ASN A 23 -2.27 3.73 14.33
N ASP A 24 -1.21 4.33 13.83
CA ASP A 24 -1.26 5.68 13.26
C ASP A 24 -1.76 5.67 11.82
N ILE A 25 -1.79 4.52 11.19
CA ILE A 25 -2.25 4.39 9.80
C ILE A 25 -3.67 3.83 9.82
N LYS A 26 -4.60 4.59 9.26
CA LYS A 26 -6.00 4.16 9.18
C LYS A 26 -6.26 3.54 7.82
N ASP A 27 -7.13 2.52 7.81
CA ASP A 27 -7.39 1.75 6.59
C ASP A 27 -7.87 2.63 5.43
N GLU A 28 -8.69 3.63 5.73
CA GLU A 28 -9.31 4.45 4.69
C GLU A 28 -8.62 5.79 4.49
N GLU A 29 -7.58 6.08 5.25
CA GLU A 29 -6.86 7.33 5.13
C GLU A 29 -5.96 7.35 3.92
N ALA A 30 -5.91 8.49 3.23
CA ALA A 30 -5.03 8.64 2.08
C ALA A 30 -3.58 8.47 2.50
N LEU A 31 -2.82 7.75 1.69
CA LEU A 31 -1.40 7.54 1.97
C LEU A 31 -0.53 8.67 1.41
N PHE A 32 -0.99 9.27 0.34
CA PHE A 32 -0.21 10.31 -0.36
C PHE A 32 -0.90 11.66 -0.21
N GLY A 33 -0.13 12.71 -0.40
CA GLY A 33 -0.67 14.07 -0.27
C GLY A 33 -0.99 14.41 1.17
N ASP A 34 -2.24 14.66 1.45
CA ASP A 34 -2.68 15.12 2.77
C ASP A 34 -2.66 14.05 3.86
N GLY A 35 -2.56 12.77 3.48
CA GLY A 35 -2.53 11.69 4.47
C GLY A 35 -1.16 11.58 5.13
N LEU A 36 -0.43 10.52 4.81
CA LEU A 36 0.91 10.33 5.35
C LEU A 36 1.97 11.20 4.67
N GLY A 37 1.60 11.86 3.58
CA GLY A 37 2.53 12.73 2.89
C GLY A 37 3.55 11.99 2.04
N LEU A 38 3.24 10.79 1.62
CA LEU A 38 4.15 10.01 0.77
C LEU A 38 4.18 10.59 -0.63
N ASP A 39 5.29 10.37 -1.34
CA ASP A 39 5.44 10.87 -2.69
C ASP A 39 5.61 9.73 -3.71
N SER A 40 5.91 10.09 -4.97
CA SER A 40 6.00 9.13 -6.06
C SER A 40 7.09 8.08 -5.84
N ILE A 41 8.19 8.49 -5.23
CA ILE A 41 9.28 7.57 -4.94
C ILE A 41 8.85 6.56 -3.88
N ASP A 42 8.13 7.03 -2.88
CA ASP A 42 7.58 6.15 -1.85
C ASP A 42 6.62 5.14 -2.47
N ALA A 43 5.79 5.60 -3.42
CA ALA A 43 4.86 4.70 -4.09
C ALA A 43 5.60 3.60 -4.85
N LEU A 44 6.68 3.96 -5.51
CA LEU A 44 7.48 2.97 -6.24
C LEU A 44 8.08 1.93 -5.29
N GLU A 45 8.66 2.39 -4.21
CA GLU A 45 9.25 1.48 -3.23
C GLU A 45 8.19 0.58 -2.60
N LEU A 46 7.06 1.15 -2.24
CA LEU A 46 5.97 0.38 -1.67
C LEU A 46 5.43 -0.64 -2.66
N GLY A 47 5.31 -0.25 -3.92
CA GLY A 47 4.86 -1.17 -4.96
C GLY A 47 5.77 -2.37 -5.11
N MET A 48 7.07 -2.13 -5.09
CA MET A 48 8.06 -3.22 -5.17
C MET A 48 7.96 -4.14 -3.97
N ALA A 49 7.80 -3.58 -2.78
CA ALA A 49 7.67 -4.35 -1.56
C ALA A 49 6.39 -5.19 -1.57
N LEU A 50 5.29 -4.62 -2.02
CA LEU A 50 4.03 -5.34 -2.10
C LEU A 50 4.11 -6.49 -3.10
N LYS A 51 4.74 -6.24 -4.23
CA LYS A 51 4.91 -7.28 -5.25
C LYS A 51 5.71 -8.45 -4.69
N LYS A 52 6.77 -8.15 -3.96
CA LYS A 52 7.62 -9.17 -3.39
C LYS A 52 6.92 -9.93 -2.26
N GLU A 53 6.25 -9.19 -1.39
CA GLU A 53 5.64 -9.77 -0.19
C GLU A 53 4.37 -10.56 -0.50
N PHE A 54 3.54 -10.05 -1.39
CA PHE A 54 2.23 -10.64 -1.67
C PHE A 54 2.13 -11.30 -3.04
N ASP A 55 3.21 -11.25 -3.82
CA ASP A 55 3.25 -11.85 -5.15
C ASP A 55 2.11 -11.36 -6.05
N VAL A 56 1.94 -10.04 -6.07
CA VAL A 56 0.93 -9.40 -6.91
C VAL A 56 1.61 -8.66 -8.05
N THR A 57 0.86 -8.39 -9.11
CA THR A 57 1.37 -7.69 -10.28
C THR A 57 0.58 -6.41 -10.48
N PHE A 58 1.30 -5.29 -10.61
CA PHE A 58 0.66 -4.00 -10.83
C PHE A 58 0.57 -3.68 -12.31
N SER A 59 -0.38 -2.82 -12.65
CA SER A 59 -0.59 -2.39 -14.01
C SER A 59 0.61 -1.55 -14.49
N LYS A 60 0.83 -1.55 -15.81
CA LYS A 60 1.80 -0.65 -16.41
C LYS A 60 1.25 0.76 -16.49
N ASN A 61 -0.06 0.90 -16.34
CA ASN A 61 -0.72 2.20 -16.35
C ASN A 61 -0.59 2.85 -14.97
N LYS A 62 0.14 3.96 -14.91
CA LYS A 62 0.39 4.62 -13.63
C LYS A 62 -0.89 5.17 -13.01
N ASP A 63 -1.85 5.58 -13.82
CA ASP A 63 -3.10 6.11 -13.29
C ASP A 63 -3.93 5.05 -12.60
N GLU A 64 -3.90 3.82 -13.10
CA GLU A 64 -4.58 2.72 -12.43
C GLU A 64 -3.91 2.40 -11.09
N ASN A 65 -2.57 2.41 -11.07
CA ASN A 65 -1.85 2.12 -9.84
C ASN A 65 -2.11 3.16 -8.77
N LYS A 66 -2.31 4.42 -9.15
CA LYS A 66 -2.64 5.46 -8.19
C LYS A 66 -3.93 5.15 -7.43
N LYS A 67 -4.90 4.57 -8.09
CA LYS A 67 -6.14 4.19 -7.46
C LYS A 67 -5.91 3.13 -6.38
N TYR A 68 -5.05 2.17 -6.68
CA TYR A 68 -4.76 1.09 -5.74
C TYR A 68 -3.97 1.59 -4.53
N PHE A 69 -3.13 2.58 -4.73
CA PHE A 69 -2.27 3.09 -3.66
C PHE A 69 -2.91 4.21 -2.83
N TYR A 70 -4.17 4.50 -3.07
CA TYR A 70 -4.82 5.59 -2.36
C TYR A 70 -4.82 5.39 -0.84
N SER A 71 -5.13 4.20 -0.38
CA SER A 71 -5.20 3.90 1.05
C SER A 71 -4.87 2.44 1.28
N VAL A 72 -4.69 2.07 2.57
CA VAL A 72 -4.48 0.68 2.94
C VAL A 72 -5.64 -0.17 2.46
N LYS A 73 -6.85 0.33 2.61
CA LYS A 73 -8.03 -0.41 2.18
C LYS A 73 -8.01 -0.71 0.68
N THR A 74 -7.68 0.29 -0.14
CA THR A 74 -7.63 0.07 -1.59
C THR A 74 -6.52 -0.89 -1.99
N ILE A 75 -5.39 -0.85 -1.29
CA ILE A 75 -4.30 -1.79 -1.52
C ILE A 75 -4.76 -3.21 -1.15
N ALA A 76 -5.42 -3.34 -0.01
CA ALA A 76 -5.91 -4.64 0.43
C ALA A 76 -6.94 -5.21 -0.54
N ASP A 77 -7.85 -4.36 -1.01
CA ASP A 77 -8.85 -4.79 -1.99
C ASP A 77 -8.19 -5.27 -3.28
N PHE A 78 -7.16 -4.56 -3.72
CA PHE A 78 -6.42 -4.94 -4.91
C PHE A 78 -5.77 -6.31 -4.73
N ILE A 79 -5.11 -6.52 -3.60
CA ILE A 79 -4.45 -7.79 -3.32
C ILE A 79 -5.46 -8.93 -3.27
N ARG A 80 -6.60 -8.71 -2.60
CA ARG A 80 -7.64 -9.74 -2.53
C ARG A 80 -8.16 -10.09 -3.90
N THR A 81 -8.36 -9.07 -4.75
CA THR A 81 -8.82 -9.29 -6.12
C THR A 81 -7.82 -10.14 -6.90
N GLN A 82 -6.54 -9.84 -6.77
CA GLN A 82 -5.49 -10.61 -7.46
C GLN A 82 -5.47 -12.06 -6.99
N LYS A 83 -5.60 -12.27 -5.69
CA LYS A 83 -5.52 -13.63 -5.12
C LYS A 83 -6.76 -14.45 -5.38
N ASN A 84 -7.93 -13.82 -5.40
CA ASN A 84 -9.20 -14.52 -5.53
C ASN A 84 -9.82 -14.45 -6.91
N GLY A 85 -9.30 -13.63 -7.79
CA GLY A 85 -9.88 -13.34 -9.08
C GLY A 85 -9.48 -14.29 -10.19
N LYS A 86 -9.06 -15.44 -9.85
CA LYS A 86 -8.65 -16.43 -10.85
C LYS A 86 -9.75 -17.33 -11.27
#